data_7fb8f737473ef61dd49a28549f5cf60b
#
_entry.id   7fb8f737473ef61dd49a28549f5cf60b
#
_cell.length_a   1.000
_cell.length_b   1.000
_cell.length_c   1.000
_cell.angle_alpha   90.00
_cell.angle_beta   90.00
_cell.angle_gamma   90.00
#
_symmetry.space_group_name_H-M   'P 1'
#
loop_
_entity.id
_entity.type
_entity.pdbx_description
1 polymer ?
#
loop_
_entity_poly.entity_id
_entity_poly.type
_entity_poly.pdbx_seq_one_letter_code
_entity_poly.pdbx_strand_id
1 'polypeptide(L)'
;MKPLRLLAKLDYRYIYVLGNTRYICRYKIGIARSVENRTRGIESSLRGTTYEIFAARFFFSRRIEQFMHGLYRPLNARMKGSGKTEWFWMLFPVTPTVFLAFLWVLQWFLIPSAIACLAYVVLHRMELMSALIRH
;
A
#
# COMPACT_ATOMS: atom_id res chain seq x y z
N MET A 1 14.97 15.52 20.00
CA MET A 1 13.92 14.72 19.34
C MET A 1 14.55 13.89 18.24
N LYS A 2 14.32 12.58 18.21
CA LYS A 2 14.99 11.69 17.26
C LYS A 2 14.20 11.70 15.93
N PRO A 3 14.70 12.33 14.85
CA PRO A 3 13.99 12.39 13.55
C PRO A 3 13.73 11.01 12.95
N LEU A 4 14.51 10.00 13.33
CA LEU A 4 14.31 8.60 12.90
C LEU A 4 12.98 7.99 13.37
N ARG A 5 12.36 8.45 14.45
CA ARG A 5 11.06 7.93 14.91
C ARG A 5 9.88 8.42 14.07
N LEU A 6 10.01 9.56 13.41
CA LEU A 6 8.98 10.06 12.48
C LEU A 6 8.97 9.25 11.19
N LEU A 7 10.14 8.89 10.65
CA LEU A 7 10.27 8.04 9.46
C LEU A 7 9.80 6.60 9.72
N ALA A 8 9.98 6.09 10.94
CA ALA A 8 9.44 4.79 11.32
C ALA A 8 7.90 4.74 11.37
N LYS A 9 7.23 5.90 11.47
CA LYS A 9 5.77 6.03 11.35
C LYS A 9 5.29 6.08 9.90
N LEU A 10 6.17 6.36 8.94
CA LEU A 10 5.87 6.22 7.52
C LEU A 10 5.94 4.73 7.18
N ASP A 11 4.78 4.10 7.25
CA ASP A 11 4.62 2.67 6.94
C ASP A 11 4.83 2.45 5.44
N TYR A 12 6.09 2.22 5.04
CA TYR A 12 6.52 2.05 3.65
C TYR A 12 6.79 0.58 3.37
N ARG A 13 5.77 -0.14 2.93
CA ARG A 13 5.82 -1.59 2.64
C ARG A 13 5.26 -1.89 1.26
N TYR A 14 5.50 -3.11 0.81
CA TYR A 14 4.83 -3.62 -0.39
C TYR A 14 3.36 -3.88 -0.10
N ILE A 15 2.50 -3.39 -0.98
CA ILE A 15 1.14 -3.90 -1.17
C ILE A 15 1.21 -4.85 -2.36
N TYR A 16 0.64 -6.02 -2.20
CA TYR A 16 0.67 -7.05 -3.21
C TYR A 16 -0.73 -7.61 -3.50
N VAL A 17 -0.88 -8.09 -4.72
CA VAL A 17 -2.02 -8.90 -5.16
C VAL A 17 -1.45 -10.24 -5.64
N LEU A 18 -1.83 -11.32 -4.98
CA LEU A 18 -1.39 -12.68 -5.28
C LEU A 18 -2.56 -13.53 -5.75
N GLY A 19 -2.30 -14.42 -6.69
CA GLY A 19 -3.19 -15.49 -7.10
C GLY A 19 -2.62 -16.86 -6.74
N ASN A 20 -3.45 -17.91 -6.79
CA ASN A 20 -3.03 -19.29 -6.59
C ASN A 20 -3.62 -20.18 -7.68
N THR A 21 -2.81 -21.07 -8.24
CA THR A 21 -3.19 -21.93 -9.37
C THR A 21 -4.32 -22.90 -9.04
N ARG A 22 -4.46 -23.30 -7.79
CA ARG A 22 -5.50 -24.21 -7.33
C ARG A 22 -6.84 -23.51 -7.07
N TYR A 23 -6.79 -22.23 -6.71
CA TYR A 23 -7.96 -21.46 -6.29
C TYR A 23 -8.25 -20.36 -7.32
N ILE A 24 -8.76 -20.78 -8.48
CA ILE A 24 -9.14 -19.88 -9.57
C ILE A 24 -10.14 -18.83 -9.06
N CYS A 25 -10.02 -17.61 -9.53
CA CYS A 25 -10.85 -16.47 -9.13
C CYS A 25 -10.76 -16.07 -7.65
N ARG A 26 -9.74 -16.53 -6.94
CA ARG A 26 -9.47 -16.09 -5.57
C ARG A 26 -8.11 -15.41 -5.49
N TYR A 27 -8.12 -14.16 -5.05
CA TYR A 27 -6.95 -13.32 -5.02
C TYR A 27 -6.74 -12.77 -3.60
N LYS A 28 -5.49 -12.69 -3.20
CA LYS A 28 -5.08 -12.18 -1.90
C LYS A 28 -4.52 -10.78 -2.04
N ILE A 29 -5.07 -9.84 -1.26
CA ILE A 29 -4.53 -8.49 -1.12
C ILE A 29 -3.93 -8.37 0.28
N GLY A 30 -2.69 -7.92 0.38
CA GLY A 30 -2.03 -7.77 1.67
C GLY A 30 -0.79 -6.90 1.60
N ILE A 31 -0.15 -6.72 2.75
CA ILE A 31 1.11 -5.99 2.90
C ILE A 31 2.23 -6.91 3.36
N ALA A 32 3.44 -6.63 2.90
CA ALA A 32 4.64 -7.34 3.33
C ALA A 32 5.89 -6.43 3.28
N ARG A 33 6.89 -6.77 4.07
CA ARG A 33 8.25 -6.22 3.92
C ARG A 33 8.99 -6.90 2.77
N SER A 34 8.73 -8.19 2.56
CA SER A 34 9.24 -9.00 1.45
C SER A 34 8.09 -9.84 0.91
N VAL A 35 7.77 -9.63 -0.36
CA VAL A 35 6.69 -10.37 -1.05
C VAL A 35 7.09 -11.84 -1.22
N GLU A 36 8.35 -12.11 -1.54
CA GLU A 36 8.86 -13.47 -1.72
C GLU A 36 8.72 -14.34 -0.47
N ASN A 37 9.10 -13.82 0.71
CA ASN A 37 8.93 -14.54 1.97
C ASN A 37 7.45 -14.78 2.28
N ARG A 38 6.60 -13.84 1.93
CA ARG A 38 5.16 -13.97 2.12
C ARG A 38 4.55 -15.01 1.19
N THR A 39 4.97 -15.05 -0.06
CA THR A 39 4.55 -16.05 -1.06
C THR A 39 4.93 -17.45 -0.62
N ARG A 40 6.17 -17.66 -0.19
CA ARG A 40 6.62 -18.95 0.36
C ARG A 40 5.79 -19.38 1.59
N GLY A 41 5.48 -18.45 2.49
CA GLY A 41 4.64 -18.73 3.66
C GLY A 41 3.20 -19.10 3.29
N ILE A 42 2.67 -18.57 2.20
CA ILE A 42 1.34 -18.95 1.69
C ILE A 42 1.41 -20.33 1.03
N GLU A 43 2.42 -20.60 0.21
CA GLU A 43 2.61 -21.89 -0.45
C GLU A 43 2.78 -23.05 0.54
N SER A 44 3.44 -22.80 1.69
CA SER A 44 3.57 -23.80 2.75
C SER A 44 2.24 -24.16 3.41
N SER A 45 1.26 -23.26 3.38
CA SER A 45 -0.05 -23.44 4.04
C SER A 45 -1.18 -23.79 3.06
N LEU A 46 -1.01 -23.48 1.79
CA LEU A 46 -1.99 -23.75 0.73
C LEU A 46 -1.37 -24.65 -0.35
N ARG A 47 -2.16 -25.59 -0.85
CA ARG A 47 -1.76 -26.39 -2.00
C ARG A 47 -1.83 -25.54 -3.29
N GLY A 48 -0.91 -25.79 -4.22
CA GLY A 48 -0.79 -25.08 -5.49
C GLY A 48 0.31 -24.03 -5.47
N THR A 49 0.65 -23.49 -6.63
CA THR A 49 1.67 -22.46 -6.80
C THR A 49 1.02 -21.09 -6.64
N THR A 50 1.65 -20.23 -5.85
CA THR A 50 1.23 -18.83 -5.67
C THR A 50 2.01 -17.95 -6.64
N TYR A 51 1.31 -17.11 -7.38
CA TYR A 51 1.91 -16.17 -8.32
C TYR A 51 1.57 -14.73 -7.97
N GLU A 52 2.54 -13.85 -8.24
CA GLU A 52 2.40 -12.43 -8.04
C GLU A 52 1.75 -11.79 -9.27
N ILE A 53 0.69 -11.00 -9.05
CA ILE A 53 0.04 -10.24 -10.11
C ILE A 53 0.52 -8.80 -10.06
N PHE A 54 0.64 -8.27 -8.86
CA PHE A 54 1.09 -6.91 -8.62
C PHE A 54 1.80 -6.82 -7.28
N ALA A 55 2.90 -6.09 -7.24
CA ALA A 55 3.55 -5.68 -5.99
C ALA A 55 4.26 -4.34 -6.17
N ALA A 56 3.95 -3.39 -5.30
CA ALA A 56 4.62 -2.10 -5.28
C ALA A 56 4.71 -1.55 -3.86
N ARG A 57 5.69 -0.68 -3.62
CA ARG A 57 5.85 -0.01 -2.33
C ARG A 57 4.98 1.23 -2.24
N PHE A 58 4.28 1.37 -1.13
CA PHE A 58 3.41 2.49 -0.84
C PHE A 58 3.75 3.15 0.49
N PHE A 59 3.66 4.47 0.52
CA PHE A 59 3.56 5.21 1.76
C PHE A 59 2.17 4.97 2.36
N PHE A 60 2.09 4.84 3.69
CA PHE A 60 0.85 4.51 4.40
C PHE A 60 0.21 3.18 3.94
N SER A 61 1.04 2.20 3.59
CA SER A 61 0.62 0.91 3.04
C SER A 61 -0.50 0.23 3.84
N ARG A 62 -0.45 0.32 5.18
CA ARG A 62 -1.47 -0.26 6.07
C ARG A 62 -2.84 0.41 5.90
N ARG A 63 -2.89 1.73 5.69
CA ARG A 63 -4.16 2.44 5.47
C ARG A 63 -4.76 2.10 4.12
N ILE A 64 -3.91 2.01 3.09
CA ILE A 64 -4.34 1.61 1.75
C ILE A 64 -4.85 0.17 1.77
N GLU A 65 -4.15 -0.75 2.43
CA GLU A 65 -4.60 -2.13 2.60
C GLU A 65 -5.97 -2.20 3.29
N GLN A 66 -6.14 -1.50 4.40
CA GLN A 66 -7.41 -1.46 5.14
C GLN A 66 -8.54 -0.90 4.28
N PHE A 67 -8.27 0.14 3.50
CA PHE A 67 -9.22 0.69 2.54
C PHE A 67 -9.61 -0.34 1.47
N MET A 68 -8.63 -1.04 0.88
CA MET A 68 -8.85 -2.10 -0.10
C MET A 68 -9.68 -3.24 0.49
N HIS A 69 -9.37 -3.68 1.71
CA HIS A 69 -10.14 -4.70 2.42
C HIS A 69 -11.57 -4.26 2.69
N GLY A 70 -11.79 -2.98 3.01
CA GLY A 70 -13.13 -2.40 3.16
C GLY A 70 -13.91 -2.41 1.85
N LEU A 71 -13.28 -1.96 0.77
CA LEU A 71 -13.87 -1.87 -0.57
C LEU A 71 -14.26 -3.26 -1.11
N TYR A 72 -13.39 -4.26 -0.92
CA TYR A 72 -13.61 -5.64 -1.40
C TYR A 72 -14.27 -6.56 -0.36
N ARG A 73 -14.66 -6.04 0.80
CA ARG A 73 -15.31 -6.82 1.87
C ARG A 73 -16.49 -7.68 1.39
N PRO A 74 -17.38 -7.21 0.50
CA PRO A 74 -18.49 -8.03 -0.02
C PRO A 74 -18.01 -9.27 -0.80
N LEU A 75 -16.79 -9.24 -1.34
CA LEU A 75 -16.19 -10.30 -2.13
C LEU A 75 -15.26 -11.20 -1.30
N ASN A 76 -15.27 -11.07 0.03
CA ASN A 76 -14.37 -11.83 0.88
C ASN A 76 -14.59 -13.34 0.77
N ALA A 77 -13.54 -14.04 0.38
CA ALA A 77 -13.53 -15.49 0.28
C ALA A 77 -12.83 -16.09 1.51
N ARG A 78 -13.59 -16.74 2.38
CA ARG A 78 -13.01 -17.45 3.54
C ARG A 78 -12.20 -18.64 3.07
N MET A 79 -10.90 -18.61 3.32
CA MET A 79 -9.96 -19.68 2.98
C MET A 79 -9.39 -20.32 4.26
N LYS A 80 -9.02 -21.59 4.19
CA LYS A 80 -8.26 -22.25 5.27
C LYS A 80 -6.79 -21.86 5.15
N GLY A 81 -6.11 -21.59 6.26
CA GLY A 81 -4.67 -21.29 6.27
C GLY A 81 -4.32 -19.88 6.75
N SER A 82 -3.09 -19.46 6.55
CA SER A 82 -2.58 -18.15 6.94
C SER A 82 -3.26 -17.03 6.15
N GLY A 83 -3.76 -16.01 6.85
CA GLY A 83 -4.44 -14.86 6.24
C GLY A 83 -5.80 -15.21 5.63
N LYS A 84 -6.61 -15.99 6.34
CA LYS A 84 -7.93 -16.49 5.91
C LYS A 84 -8.90 -15.42 5.43
N THR A 85 -8.81 -14.22 5.99
CA THR A 85 -9.74 -13.11 5.74
C THR A 85 -9.27 -12.16 4.64
N GLU A 86 -8.09 -12.36 4.10
CA GLU A 86 -7.45 -11.47 3.12
C GLU A 86 -7.60 -11.97 1.67
N TRP A 87 -8.40 -13.03 1.47
CA TRP A 87 -8.73 -13.56 0.16
C TRP A 87 -10.07 -13.04 -0.33
N PHE A 88 -10.11 -12.67 -1.61
CA PHE A 88 -11.29 -12.10 -2.24
C PHE A 88 -11.64 -12.89 -3.49
N TRP A 89 -12.94 -13.12 -3.67
CA TRP A 89 -13.45 -13.77 -4.86
C TRP A 89 -13.67 -12.73 -5.95
N MET A 90 -12.91 -12.83 -7.02
CA MET A 90 -12.99 -11.92 -8.17
C MET A 90 -12.79 -12.73 -9.44
N LEU A 91 -13.59 -12.44 -10.44
CA LEU A 91 -13.44 -13.10 -11.74
C LEU A 91 -12.10 -12.71 -12.40
N PHE A 92 -11.73 -11.44 -12.27
CA PHE A 92 -10.46 -10.89 -12.75
C PHE A 92 -9.82 -9.99 -11.69
N PRO A 93 -8.51 -10.10 -11.45
CA PRO A 93 -7.79 -9.24 -10.50
C PRO A 93 -7.48 -7.84 -11.06
N VAL A 94 -8.09 -7.48 -12.20
CA VAL A 94 -7.80 -6.22 -12.91
C VAL A 94 -8.17 -5.02 -12.06
N THR A 95 -9.33 -5.05 -11.41
CA THR A 95 -9.83 -3.91 -10.63
C THR A 95 -8.89 -3.51 -9.49
N PRO A 96 -8.48 -4.39 -8.56
CA PRO A 96 -7.55 -4.02 -7.50
C PRO A 96 -6.16 -3.69 -8.05
N THR A 97 -5.71 -4.37 -9.10
CA THR A 97 -4.40 -4.12 -9.71
C THR A 97 -4.34 -2.74 -10.36
N VAL A 98 -5.33 -2.38 -11.18
CA VAL A 98 -5.40 -1.07 -11.83
C VAL A 98 -5.53 0.04 -10.79
N PHE A 99 -6.35 -0.15 -9.76
CA PHE A 99 -6.52 0.83 -8.71
C PHE A 99 -5.22 1.04 -7.92
N LEU A 100 -4.52 -0.02 -7.55
CA LEU A 100 -3.23 0.07 -6.87
C LEU A 100 -2.15 0.68 -7.77
N ALA A 101 -2.10 0.33 -9.05
CA ALA A 101 -1.17 0.94 -10.01
C ALA A 101 -1.42 2.45 -10.14
N PHE A 102 -2.69 2.88 -10.21
CA PHE A 102 -3.06 4.29 -10.22
C PHE A 102 -2.61 5.01 -8.94
N LEU A 103 -2.88 4.45 -7.77
CA LEU A 103 -2.43 5.01 -6.50
C LEU A 103 -0.90 5.07 -6.40
N TRP A 104 -0.21 4.07 -6.93
CA TRP A 104 1.25 4.05 -6.95
C TRP A 104 1.83 5.18 -7.81
N VAL A 105 1.27 5.43 -8.98
CA VAL A 105 1.66 6.57 -9.81
C VAL A 105 1.33 7.89 -9.10
N LEU A 106 0.12 8.00 -8.55
CA LEU A 106 -0.36 9.21 -7.88
C LEU A 106 0.53 9.63 -6.70
N GLN A 107 1.04 8.69 -5.92
CA GLN A 107 1.92 9.01 -4.78
C GLN A 107 3.19 9.74 -5.21
N TRP A 108 3.75 9.44 -6.39
CA TRP A 108 4.95 10.09 -6.92
C TRP A 108 4.72 11.54 -7.38
N PHE A 109 3.47 11.90 -7.64
CA PHE A 109 3.09 13.29 -7.90
C PHE A 109 2.70 14.04 -6.62
N LEU A 110 1.96 13.39 -5.73
CA LEU A 110 1.47 14.02 -4.50
C LEU A 110 2.59 14.36 -3.51
N ILE A 111 3.59 13.49 -3.38
CA ILE A 111 4.68 13.70 -2.42
C ILE A 111 5.53 14.92 -2.77
N PRO A 112 6.07 15.05 -4.01
CA PRO A 112 6.81 16.25 -4.39
C PRO A 112 5.97 17.53 -4.30
N SER A 113 4.69 17.46 -4.69
CA SER A 113 3.79 18.61 -4.62
C SER A 113 3.54 19.06 -3.18
N ALA A 114 3.36 18.13 -2.25
CA ALA A 114 3.20 18.43 -0.83
C ALA A 114 4.48 19.05 -0.24
N ILE A 115 5.65 18.53 -0.61
CA ILE A 115 6.95 19.07 -0.18
C ILE A 115 7.13 20.50 -0.72
N ALA A 116 6.85 20.73 -1.99
CA ALA A 116 6.94 22.04 -2.62
C ALA A 116 5.98 23.05 -1.96
N CYS A 117 4.75 22.67 -1.70
CA CYS A 117 3.77 23.49 -1.00
C CYS A 117 4.22 23.85 0.41
N LEU A 118 4.74 22.89 1.16
CA LEU A 118 5.27 23.13 2.51
C LEU A 118 6.46 24.08 2.49
N ALA A 119 7.40 23.88 1.57
CA ALA A 119 8.55 24.77 1.39
C ALA A 119 8.11 26.19 1.06
N TYR A 120 7.14 26.35 0.16
CA TYR A 120 6.58 27.66 -0.18
C TYR A 120 5.98 28.37 1.04
N VAL A 121 5.18 27.68 1.83
CA VAL A 121 4.56 28.23 3.05
C VAL A 121 5.62 28.66 4.06
N VAL A 122 6.65 27.86 4.27
CA VAL A 122 7.74 28.18 5.20
C VAL A 122 8.52 29.42 4.72
N LEU A 123 8.90 29.48 3.45
CA LEU A 123 9.62 30.61 2.88
C LEU A 123 8.81 31.90 2.99
N HIS A 124 7.54 31.87 2.62
CA HIS A 124 6.67 33.03 2.70
C HIS A 124 6.48 33.53 4.15
N ARG A 125 6.39 32.63 5.12
CA ARG A 125 6.35 32.97 6.54
C ARG A 125 7.65 33.65 7.00
N MET A 126 8.79 33.15 6.53
CA MET A 126 10.10 33.75 6.86
C MET A 126 10.25 35.18 6.29
N GLU A 127 9.78 35.40 5.07
CA GLU A 127 9.79 36.77 4.48
C GLU A 127 8.93 37.74 5.28
N LEU A 128 7.73 37.35 5.68
CA LEU A 128 6.85 38.18 6.51
C LEU A 128 7.50 38.53 7.87
N MET A 129 8.13 37.54 8.51
CA MET A 129 8.84 37.78 9.78
C MET A 129 10.02 38.71 9.59
N SER A 130 10.79 38.57 8.52
CA SER A 130 11.92 39.47 8.24
C SER A 130 11.50 40.91 7.93
N ALA A 131 10.34 41.09 7.29
CA ALA A 131 9.76 42.40 7.05
C ALA A 131 9.30 43.10 8.35
N LEU A 132 8.72 42.32 9.28
CA LEU A 132 8.29 42.82 10.59
C LEU A 132 9.46 43.26 11.49
N ILE A 133 10.62 42.62 11.38
CA ILE A 133 11.80 42.96 12.19
C ILE A 133 12.53 44.21 11.66
N ARG A 134 12.31 44.59 10.39
CA ARG A 134 12.94 45.80 9.80
C ARG A 134 12.19 47.11 10.05
N HIS A 135 11.03 47.07 10.66
CA HIS A 135 10.26 48.22 11.11
C HIS A 135 10.31 48.36 12.61
#